data_12d0dd66e9ad5b4641c4ed2800a3570b
#
_entry.id   12d0dd66e9ad5b4641c4ed2800a3570b
#
_cell.length_a   1.000
_cell.length_b   1.000
_cell.length_c   1.000
_cell.angle_alpha   90.00
_cell.angle_beta   90.00
_cell.angle_gamma   90.00
#
_symmetry.space_group_name_H-M   'P 1'
#
loop_
_entity.id
_entity.type
_entity.pdbx_description
1 polymer ?
#
loop_
_entity_poly.entity_id
_entity_poly.type
_entity_poly.pdbx_seq_one_letter_code
_entity_poly.pdbx_strand_id
1 'polypeptide(L)'
;MWGYSPALDIQLEVNKSATNCLGECLEVLIVGAGDARHIVKTLASSYLYRDRIITYHVIESTLEQVARSMLLLSTCLEKDLGLQEATRYYLEIYGNTLVRPATAKYLVKHSDRLMDIPTNTIDCTWLSLENFKRRDKDRLEGIFKFWERATRENIPVVEYWDQRVRKSLKTRYDYRDGVFDWDYHMVLKSRDVSNLTVQEYRFWRNNGIAFTWLEGEPARSNPTLVSNIIQHGPGFIHYAYLGDITNGPFFTWGSEEVKINQNKYRATDIAEREIMRSIHEIRTKEPLCDELIASHRDSSILNGTLMIEMPSNAMEQESWKRERNKYRKDDIPWIDIKNQKVIFHPVTSLETLKCKTEYTSKFDFMWIAHNMTKQLPNLIPLVKKGAIVLVELRKYLVELREEDLENFVKELRDIGRKNGLREISDINAKKHYIAKFYKC
;
A
#
# COMPACT_ATOMS: atom_id res chain seq x y z
N MET A 1 -2.40 2.25 -6.84
CA MET A 1 -1.62 1.10 -6.38
C MET A 1 -0.98 1.33 -5.02
N TRP A 2 -0.94 2.53 -4.54
CA TRP A 2 -0.59 2.94 -3.17
C TRP A 2 -1.50 4.07 -2.72
N GLY A 3 -1.54 4.33 -1.39
CA GLY A 3 -2.34 5.40 -0.81
C GLY A 3 -1.66 6.77 -0.89
N TYR A 4 -2.44 7.81 -0.60
CA TYR A 4 -2.02 9.22 -0.64
C TYR A 4 -2.00 9.87 0.74
N SER A 5 -1.92 9.06 1.77
CA SER A 5 -1.80 9.52 3.16
C SER A 5 -0.88 8.58 3.95
N PRO A 6 -0.24 9.08 5.02
CA PRO A 6 0.56 8.26 5.91
C PRO A 6 -0.22 7.07 6.49
N ALA A 7 0.51 5.99 6.80
CA ALA A 7 -0.03 4.84 7.50
C ALA A 7 -0.51 5.24 8.90
N LEU A 8 -1.73 4.83 9.26
CA LEU A 8 -2.36 5.15 10.54
C LEU A 8 -2.48 3.89 11.40
N ASP A 9 -2.26 4.05 12.70
CA ASP A 9 -2.66 3.09 13.69
C ASP A 9 -4.13 3.31 14.05
N ILE A 10 -4.98 2.37 13.63
CA ILE A 10 -6.43 2.44 13.83
C ILE A 10 -6.79 2.38 15.31
N GLN A 11 -6.09 1.56 16.11
CA GLN A 11 -6.33 1.48 17.55
C GLN A 11 -6.05 2.82 18.26
N LEU A 12 -4.98 3.50 17.87
CA LEU A 12 -4.64 4.82 18.39
C LEU A 12 -5.75 5.84 18.08
N GLU A 13 -6.24 5.87 16.84
CA GLU A 13 -7.30 6.80 16.43
C GLU A 13 -8.61 6.53 17.15
N VAL A 14 -8.98 5.26 17.30
CA VAL A 14 -10.17 4.87 18.06
C VAL A 14 -10.03 5.22 19.54
N ASN A 15 -8.89 4.97 20.16
CA ASN A 15 -8.65 5.25 21.59
C ASN A 15 -8.63 6.76 21.89
N LYS A 16 -8.08 7.60 20.99
CA LYS A 16 -8.08 9.07 21.15
C LYS A 16 -9.49 9.66 21.18
N SER A 17 -10.43 9.01 20.56
CA SER A 17 -11.76 9.55 20.31
C SER A 17 -12.85 8.88 21.15
N ALA A 18 -12.54 7.76 21.81
CA ALA A 18 -13.52 7.02 22.59
C ALA A 18 -13.84 7.73 23.92
N THR A 19 -15.07 8.21 24.03
CA THR A 19 -15.64 8.69 25.29
C THR A 19 -16.18 7.54 26.17
N ASN A 20 -16.30 6.34 25.64
CA ASN A 20 -16.84 5.14 26.32
C ASN A 20 -15.93 3.93 26.14
N CYS A 21 -15.99 3.01 27.08
CA CYS A 21 -15.24 1.74 27.06
C CYS A 21 -15.44 1.00 25.74
N LEU A 22 -14.40 0.96 24.92
CA LEU A 22 -14.37 0.15 23.71
C LEU A 22 -14.49 -1.34 24.10
N GLY A 23 -15.35 -2.06 23.39
CA GLY A 23 -15.54 -3.51 23.59
C GLY A 23 -14.28 -4.32 23.32
N GLU A 24 -14.35 -5.63 23.59
CA GLU A 24 -13.28 -6.59 23.32
C GLU A 24 -13.09 -6.81 21.83
N CYS A 25 -14.07 -6.48 21.00
CA CYS A 25 -14.04 -6.65 19.53
C CYS A 25 -14.10 -5.27 18.85
N LEU A 26 -13.30 -5.10 17.80
CA LEU A 26 -13.25 -3.92 16.96
C LEU A 26 -13.51 -4.31 15.49
N GLU A 27 -14.62 -3.84 14.95
CA GLU A 27 -14.99 -4.05 13.55
C GLU A 27 -14.59 -2.83 12.73
N VAL A 28 -13.69 -3.03 11.78
CA VAL A 28 -13.06 -1.97 10.99
C VAL A 28 -13.47 -2.10 9.53
N LEU A 29 -13.92 -1.03 8.90
CA LEU A 29 -14.19 -0.96 7.47
C LEU A 29 -13.15 -0.07 6.78
N ILE A 30 -12.42 -0.63 5.81
CA ILE A 30 -11.42 0.08 5.00
C ILE A 30 -11.85 0.05 3.54
N VAL A 31 -12.01 1.23 2.93
CA VAL A 31 -12.55 1.37 1.58
C VAL A 31 -11.59 2.11 0.66
N GLY A 32 -11.09 1.41 -0.35
CA GLY A 32 -10.27 1.97 -1.42
C GLY A 32 -8.88 2.44 -0.98
N ALA A 33 -8.29 1.82 0.06
CA ALA A 33 -6.98 2.23 0.58
C ALA A 33 -5.85 2.14 -0.46
N GLY A 34 -6.00 1.25 -1.44
CA GLY A 34 -5.01 1.00 -2.48
C GLY A 34 -3.83 0.14 -2.01
N ASP A 35 -3.65 0.01 -0.71
CA ASP A 35 -2.63 -0.82 -0.04
C ASP A 35 -3.04 -1.17 1.40
N ALA A 36 -2.24 -2.02 2.04
CA ALA A 36 -2.50 -2.54 3.38
C ALA A 36 -1.86 -1.71 4.52
N ARG A 37 -1.41 -0.46 4.26
CA ARG A 37 -0.62 0.35 5.21
C ARG A 37 -1.25 0.50 6.59
N HIS A 38 -2.54 0.75 6.66
CA HIS A 38 -3.24 0.95 7.94
C HIS A 38 -3.30 -0.35 8.75
N ILE A 39 -3.47 -1.48 8.07
CA ILE A 39 -3.46 -2.81 8.70
C ILE A 39 -2.05 -3.12 9.21
N VAL A 40 -1.02 -2.94 8.39
CA VAL A 40 0.39 -3.17 8.78
C VAL A 40 0.76 -2.31 10.00
N LYS A 41 0.42 -1.01 9.99
CA LYS A 41 0.72 -0.11 11.11
C LYS A 41 -0.03 -0.52 12.39
N THR A 42 -1.30 -0.90 12.28
CA THR A 42 -2.11 -1.32 13.42
C THR A 42 -1.64 -2.67 13.99
N LEU A 43 -1.23 -3.61 13.12
CA LEU A 43 -0.63 -4.89 13.55
C LEU A 43 0.69 -4.67 14.29
N ALA A 44 1.53 -3.76 13.78
CA ALA A 44 2.81 -3.41 14.40
C ALA A 44 2.61 -2.85 15.81
N SER A 45 1.70 -1.90 15.96
CA SER A 45 1.44 -1.23 17.24
C SER A 45 0.60 -2.08 18.21
N SER A 46 0.14 -3.27 17.84
CA SER A 46 -0.84 -4.04 18.64
C SER A 46 -0.38 -4.36 20.05
N TYR A 47 0.92 -4.56 20.27
CA TYR A 47 1.50 -4.85 21.60
C TYR A 47 1.42 -3.67 22.58
N LEU A 48 1.14 -2.45 22.09
CA LEU A 48 1.00 -1.24 22.93
C LEU A 48 -0.37 -1.14 23.59
N TYR A 49 -1.32 -1.98 23.18
CA TYR A 49 -2.70 -1.91 23.62
C TYR A 49 -3.14 -3.21 24.29
N ARG A 50 -4.24 -3.13 25.03
CA ARG A 50 -4.93 -4.30 25.56
C ARG A 50 -5.31 -5.24 24.41
N ASP A 51 -5.15 -6.54 24.61
CA ASP A 51 -5.59 -7.56 23.67
C ASP A 51 -7.05 -7.35 23.25
N ARG A 52 -7.28 -7.30 21.94
CA ARG A 52 -8.57 -7.07 21.34
C ARG A 52 -8.69 -7.87 20.06
N ILE A 53 -9.90 -8.39 19.81
CA ILE A 53 -10.21 -9.02 18.52
C ILE A 53 -10.47 -7.90 17.51
N ILE A 54 -9.72 -7.88 16.41
CA ILE A 54 -9.88 -6.88 15.34
C ILE A 54 -10.19 -7.57 14.03
N THR A 55 -11.33 -7.21 13.44
CA THR A 55 -11.72 -7.69 12.11
C THR A 55 -11.66 -6.54 11.11
N TYR A 56 -10.75 -6.64 10.15
CA TYR A 56 -10.63 -5.67 9.05
C TYR A 56 -11.47 -6.13 7.85
N HIS A 57 -12.49 -5.38 7.50
CA HIS A 57 -13.28 -5.55 6.28
C HIS A 57 -12.73 -4.60 5.23
N VAL A 58 -12.15 -5.15 4.16
CA VAL A 58 -11.45 -4.37 3.14
C VAL A 58 -12.19 -4.46 1.80
N ILE A 59 -12.48 -3.31 1.21
CA ILE A 59 -13.06 -3.19 -0.14
C ILE A 59 -12.09 -2.40 -1.01
N GLU A 60 -11.50 -3.05 -2.00
CA GLU A 60 -10.63 -2.40 -2.98
C GLU A 60 -11.33 -2.26 -4.34
N SER A 61 -10.85 -1.33 -5.18
CA SER A 61 -11.44 -1.05 -6.48
C SER A 61 -11.27 -2.18 -7.48
N THR A 62 -10.16 -2.91 -7.38
CA THR A 62 -9.79 -3.98 -8.33
C THR A 62 -9.23 -5.20 -7.62
N LEU A 63 -9.30 -6.36 -8.28
CA LEU A 63 -8.73 -7.61 -7.75
C LEU A 63 -7.20 -7.56 -7.70
N GLU A 64 -6.56 -6.80 -8.58
CA GLU A 64 -5.12 -6.57 -8.54
C GLU A 64 -4.69 -5.84 -7.26
N GLN A 65 -5.49 -4.89 -6.77
CA GLN A 65 -5.25 -4.23 -5.48
C GLN A 65 -5.46 -5.18 -4.30
N VAL A 66 -6.47 -6.04 -4.36
CA VAL A 66 -6.67 -7.11 -3.37
C VAL A 66 -5.47 -8.05 -3.35
N ALA A 67 -5.06 -8.57 -4.52
CA ALA A 67 -3.91 -9.46 -4.65
C ALA A 67 -2.62 -8.80 -4.13
N ARG A 68 -2.43 -7.51 -4.42
CA ARG A 68 -1.28 -6.74 -3.97
C ARG A 68 -1.29 -6.50 -2.45
N SER A 69 -2.45 -6.23 -1.86
CA SER A 69 -2.60 -6.14 -0.40
C SER A 69 -2.30 -7.48 0.27
N MET A 70 -2.75 -8.60 -0.32
CA MET A 70 -2.39 -9.94 0.15
C MET A 70 -0.88 -10.18 0.09
N LEU A 71 -0.22 -9.84 -1.02
CA LEU A 71 1.22 -9.99 -1.22
C LEU A 71 2.02 -9.18 -0.18
N LEU A 72 1.70 -7.91 0.00
CA LEU A 72 2.44 -7.04 0.91
C LEU A 72 2.24 -7.41 2.38
N LEU A 73 1.01 -7.76 2.77
CA LEU A 73 0.72 -8.26 4.13
C LEU A 73 1.48 -9.57 4.40
N SER A 74 1.40 -10.52 3.48
CA SER A 74 2.08 -11.81 3.64
C SER A 74 3.59 -11.68 3.69
N THR A 75 4.20 -10.71 2.99
CA THR A 75 5.63 -10.40 3.09
C THR A 75 6.02 -9.94 4.50
N CYS A 76 5.19 -9.13 5.15
CA CYS A 76 5.43 -8.72 6.55
C CYS A 76 5.34 -9.91 7.52
N LEU A 77 4.49 -10.88 7.22
CA LEU A 77 4.17 -12.02 8.09
C LEU A 77 5.04 -13.25 7.85
N GLU A 78 5.88 -13.28 6.81
CA GLU A 78 6.67 -14.47 6.47
C GLU A 78 7.75 -14.76 7.51
N LYS A 79 7.76 -15.99 8.04
CA LYS A 79 8.64 -16.42 9.15
C LYS A 79 10.11 -16.53 8.76
N ASP A 80 10.34 -17.02 7.53
CA ASP A 80 11.67 -17.42 7.07
C ASP A 80 12.50 -16.28 6.49
N LEU A 81 11.91 -15.08 6.34
CA LEU A 81 12.63 -13.92 5.84
C LEU A 81 13.36 -13.16 6.95
N GLY A 82 14.64 -12.83 6.72
CA GLY A 82 15.36 -11.87 7.55
C GLY A 82 14.66 -10.51 7.57
N LEU A 83 14.83 -9.76 8.66
CA LEU A 83 14.14 -8.46 8.83
C LEU A 83 14.47 -7.47 7.71
N GLN A 84 15.75 -7.32 7.37
CA GLN A 84 16.21 -6.43 6.32
C GLN A 84 15.75 -6.91 4.92
N GLU A 85 15.80 -8.21 4.69
CA GLU A 85 15.36 -8.82 3.44
C GLU A 85 13.86 -8.59 3.20
N ALA A 86 13.02 -8.86 4.20
CA ALA A 86 11.58 -8.61 4.14
C ALA A 86 11.26 -7.13 3.89
N THR A 87 11.98 -6.21 4.56
CA THR A 87 11.85 -4.76 4.39
C THR A 87 12.12 -4.35 2.95
N ARG A 88 13.22 -4.83 2.37
CA ARG A 88 13.61 -4.49 1.01
C ARG A 88 12.68 -5.08 -0.03
N TYR A 89 12.28 -6.34 0.13
CA TYR A 89 11.30 -6.96 -0.76
C TYR A 89 9.96 -6.21 -0.73
N TYR A 90 9.50 -5.85 0.47
CA TYR A 90 8.28 -5.05 0.60
C TYR A 90 8.37 -3.74 -0.16
N LEU A 91 9.42 -2.94 0.05
CA LEU A 91 9.56 -1.61 -0.54
C LEU A 91 9.78 -1.65 -2.05
N GLU A 92 10.56 -2.59 -2.56
CA GLU A 92 10.75 -2.75 -4.01
C GLU A 92 9.44 -3.15 -4.70
N ILE A 93 8.74 -4.15 -4.17
CA ILE A 93 7.44 -4.56 -4.69
C ILE A 93 6.44 -3.40 -4.58
N TYR A 94 6.50 -2.64 -3.48
CA TYR A 94 5.60 -1.53 -3.21
C TYR A 94 5.77 -0.37 -4.19
N GLY A 95 6.99 0.08 -4.47
CA GLY A 95 7.21 1.36 -5.14
C GLY A 95 7.97 1.33 -6.47
N ASN A 96 8.63 0.23 -6.83
CA ASN A 96 9.52 0.20 -7.98
C ASN A 96 8.89 -0.46 -9.21
N THR A 97 9.15 0.07 -10.40
CA THR A 97 8.85 -0.59 -11.68
C THR A 97 9.79 -1.75 -11.95
N LEU A 98 11.03 -1.63 -11.51
CA LEU A 98 12.04 -2.68 -11.56
C LEU A 98 12.46 -3.07 -10.15
N VAL A 99 12.69 -4.37 -9.96
CA VAL A 99 13.16 -4.96 -8.70
C VAL A 99 14.48 -5.68 -8.90
N ARG A 100 15.24 -5.88 -7.82
CA ARG A 100 16.46 -6.68 -7.86
C ARG A 100 16.15 -8.14 -8.21
N PRO A 101 17.12 -8.89 -8.77
CA PRO A 101 16.96 -10.32 -9.07
C PRO A 101 16.51 -11.15 -7.86
N ALA A 102 17.02 -10.84 -6.66
CA ALA A 102 16.61 -11.49 -5.41
C ALA A 102 15.13 -11.28 -5.12
N THR A 103 14.64 -10.05 -5.23
CA THR A 103 13.22 -9.70 -5.06
C THR A 103 12.34 -10.34 -6.12
N ALA A 104 12.81 -10.40 -7.37
CA ALA A 104 12.11 -11.10 -8.45
C ALA A 104 11.97 -12.60 -8.16
N LYS A 105 13.02 -13.25 -7.69
CA LYS A 105 13.01 -14.66 -7.28
C LYS A 105 12.02 -14.89 -6.12
N TYR A 106 12.03 -13.99 -5.14
CA TYR A 106 11.07 -14.00 -4.06
C TYR A 106 9.63 -13.86 -4.58
N LEU A 107 9.37 -12.88 -5.44
CA LEU A 107 8.04 -12.62 -5.99
C LEU A 107 7.48 -13.83 -6.75
N VAL A 108 8.30 -14.51 -7.55
CA VAL A 108 7.91 -15.74 -8.25
C VAL A 108 7.49 -16.83 -7.26
N LYS A 109 8.34 -17.11 -6.26
CA LYS A 109 8.09 -18.15 -5.26
C LYS A 109 6.85 -17.81 -4.42
N HIS A 110 6.71 -16.55 -4.03
CA HIS A 110 5.64 -16.10 -3.16
C HIS A 110 4.28 -16.02 -3.90
N SER A 111 4.28 -15.64 -5.17
CA SER A 111 3.08 -15.69 -6.01
C SER A 111 2.54 -17.11 -6.17
N ASP A 112 3.43 -18.10 -6.31
CA ASP A 112 3.04 -19.53 -6.37
C ASP A 112 2.35 -19.98 -5.07
N ARG A 113 2.86 -19.55 -3.91
CA ARG A 113 2.23 -19.80 -2.60
C ARG A 113 0.88 -19.11 -2.43
N LEU A 114 0.77 -17.86 -2.89
CA LEU A 114 -0.47 -17.09 -2.78
C LEU A 114 -1.60 -17.65 -3.63
N MET A 115 -1.32 -18.42 -4.69
CA MET A 115 -2.33 -19.13 -5.48
C MET A 115 -3.10 -20.17 -4.66
N ASP A 116 -2.50 -20.71 -3.63
CA ASP A 116 -3.11 -21.74 -2.77
C ASP A 116 -4.23 -21.18 -1.88
N ILE A 117 -4.27 -19.86 -1.64
CA ILE A 117 -5.31 -19.21 -0.81
C ILE A 117 -6.68 -19.18 -1.53
N PRO A 118 -6.84 -18.58 -2.74
CA PRO A 118 -8.12 -18.57 -3.44
C PRO A 118 -8.61 -19.97 -3.85
N THR A 119 -7.70 -20.95 -4.02
CA THR A 119 -8.05 -22.34 -4.33
C THR A 119 -8.43 -23.16 -3.09
N ASN A 120 -8.34 -22.58 -1.87
CA ASN A 120 -8.53 -23.25 -0.58
C ASN A 120 -7.60 -24.46 -0.38
N THR A 121 -6.41 -24.44 -0.95
CA THR A 121 -5.39 -25.48 -0.78
C THR A 121 -4.66 -25.29 0.55
N ILE A 122 -4.47 -24.03 0.97
CA ILE A 122 -3.92 -23.66 2.28
C ILE A 122 -5.02 -22.96 3.11
N ASP A 123 -5.14 -23.34 4.36
CA ASP A 123 -5.99 -22.62 5.32
C ASP A 123 -5.20 -21.43 5.90
N CYS A 124 -5.61 -20.22 5.51
CA CYS A 124 -4.99 -18.98 5.96
C CYS A 124 -5.79 -18.37 7.11
N THR A 125 -5.30 -18.50 8.34
CA THR A 125 -6.04 -18.10 9.55
C THR A 125 -6.29 -16.60 9.63
N TRP A 126 -5.36 -15.78 9.14
CA TRP A 126 -5.42 -14.31 9.23
C TRP A 126 -6.15 -13.62 8.06
N LEU A 127 -6.48 -14.37 6.99
CA LEU A 127 -7.10 -13.81 5.79
C LEU A 127 -8.31 -14.62 5.37
N SER A 128 -9.39 -13.95 4.93
CA SER A 128 -10.59 -14.60 4.41
C SER A 128 -11.02 -14.01 3.07
N LEU A 129 -11.32 -14.88 2.12
CA LEU A 129 -11.91 -14.58 0.81
C LEU A 129 -13.33 -15.16 0.68
N GLU A 130 -14.02 -15.42 1.79
CA GLU A 130 -15.35 -16.07 1.81
C GLU A 130 -16.42 -15.28 1.05
N ASN A 131 -16.28 -13.92 1.02
CA ASN A 131 -17.23 -13.04 0.34
C ASN A 131 -17.04 -12.96 -1.18
N PHE A 132 -15.97 -13.56 -1.70
CA PHE A 132 -15.73 -13.61 -3.14
C PHE A 132 -16.45 -14.79 -3.79
N LYS A 133 -17.06 -14.55 -4.95
CA LYS A 133 -17.59 -15.60 -5.81
C LYS A 133 -16.44 -16.44 -6.38
N ARG A 134 -16.73 -17.68 -6.78
CA ARG A 134 -15.73 -18.55 -7.40
C ARG A 134 -15.00 -17.89 -8.56
N ARG A 135 -15.73 -17.22 -9.46
CA ARG A 135 -15.15 -16.49 -10.59
C ARG A 135 -14.10 -15.46 -10.17
N ASP A 136 -14.32 -14.75 -9.06
CA ASP A 136 -13.40 -13.73 -8.58
C ASP A 136 -12.17 -14.38 -7.92
N LYS A 137 -12.34 -15.52 -7.26
CA LYS A 137 -11.23 -16.35 -6.75
C LYS A 137 -10.38 -16.91 -7.88
N ASP A 138 -11.01 -17.42 -8.96
CA ASP A 138 -10.30 -17.90 -10.16
C ASP A 138 -9.52 -16.76 -10.84
N ARG A 139 -10.05 -15.53 -10.82
CA ARG A 139 -9.32 -14.34 -11.32
C ARG A 139 -8.15 -13.96 -10.43
N LEU A 140 -8.27 -14.04 -9.10
CA LEU A 140 -7.16 -13.82 -8.18
C LEU A 140 -6.04 -14.84 -8.42
N GLU A 141 -6.37 -16.10 -8.57
CA GLU A 141 -5.41 -17.14 -8.98
C GLU A 141 -4.71 -16.78 -10.28
N GLY A 142 -5.47 -16.32 -11.30
CA GLY A 142 -4.95 -15.86 -12.58
C GLY A 142 -3.98 -14.67 -12.45
N ILE A 143 -4.23 -13.75 -11.52
CA ILE A 143 -3.34 -12.60 -11.25
C ILE A 143 -1.99 -13.10 -10.69
N PHE A 144 -2.00 -14.01 -9.73
CA PHE A 144 -0.77 -14.59 -9.17
C PHE A 144 0.01 -15.40 -10.21
N LYS A 145 -0.66 -16.18 -11.05
CA LYS A 145 -0.04 -16.89 -12.19
C LYS A 145 0.60 -15.91 -13.17
N PHE A 146 -0.07 -14.80 -13.44
CA PHE A 146 0.48 -13.74 -14.30
C PHE A 146 1.75 -13.15 -13.66
N TRP A 147 1.74 -12.82 -12.37
CA TRP A 147 2.92 -12.25 -11.71
C TRP A 147 4.12 -13.21 -11.74
N GLU A 148 3.90 -14.50 -11.46
CA GLU A 148 4.94 -15.52 -11.59
C GLU A 148 5.55 -15.51 -12.99
N ARG A 149 4.69 -15.61 -14.02
CA ARG A 149 5.12 -15.69 -15.40
C ARG A 149 5.77 -14.40 -15.91
N ALA A 150 5.12 -13.28 -15.69
CA ALA A 150 5.58 -11.98 -16.15
C ALA A 150 6.93 -11.55 -15.53
N THR A 151 7.19 -11.95 -14.28
CA THR A 151 8.50 -11.76 -13.64
C THR A 151 9.57 -12.62 -14.29
N ARG A 152 9.27 -13.87 -14.66
CA ARG A 152 10.20 -14.75 -15.36
C ARG A 152 10.49 -14.27 -16.79
N GLU A 153 9.47 -13.85 -17.51
CA GLU A 153 9.56 -13.37 -18.90
C GLU A 153 10.10 -11.94 -19.01
N ASN A 154 10.15 -11.21 -17.91
CA ASN A 154 10.63 -9.82 -17.81
C ASN A 154 9.86 -8.87 -18.75
N ILE A 155 8.55 -8.66 -18.49
CA ILE A 155 7.71 -7.79 -19.32
C ILE A 155 8.23 -6.35 -19.37
N PRO A 156 7.95 -5.56 -20.44
CA PRO A 156 8.54 -4.22 -20.65
C PRO A 156 7.89 -3.13 -19.79
N VAL A 157 7.95 -3.24 -18.45
CA VAL A 157 7.33 -2.27 -17.51
C VAL A 157 7.96 -0.88 -17.65
N VAL A 158 9.24 -0.79 -17.98
CA VAL A 158 9.94 0.48 -18.20
C VAL A 158 9.32 1.25 -19.37
N GLU A 159 8.98 0.54 -20.46
CA GLU A 159 8.31 1.16 -21.60
C GLU A 159 6.89 1.61 -21.23
N TYR A 160 6.18 0.84 -20.41
CA TYR A 160 4.85 1.23 -19.91
C TYR A 160 4.95 2.50 -19.05
N TRP A 161 5.98 2.61 -18.22
CA TRP A 161 6.27 3.80 -17.44
C TRP A 161 6.53 5.01 -18.35
N ASP A 162 7.46 4.89 -19.29
CA ASP A 162 7.83 5.98 -20.20
C ASP A 162 6.62 6.47 -21.02
N GLN A 163 5.82 5.54 -21.56
CA GLN A 163 4.59 5.88 -22.28
C GLN A 163 3.61 6.70 -21.42
N ARG A 164 3.49 6.38 -20.14
CA ARG A 164 2.64 7.14 -19.22
C ARG A 164 3.21 8.51 -18.92
N VAL A 165 4.51 8.62 -18.71
CA VAL A 165 5.19 9.92 -18.54
C VAL A 165 4.98 10.80 -19.76
N ARG A 166 5.18 10.27 -20.98
CA ARG A 166 4.90 10.97 -22.25
C ARG A 166 3.46 11.46 -22.34
N LYS A 167 2.52 10.58 -22.01
CA LYS A 167 1.08 10.91 -22.03
C LYS A 167 0.73 12.01 -21.02
N SER A 168 1.35 12.00 -19.85
CA SER A 168 1.12 13.00 -18.79
C SER A 168 1.73 14.36 -19.14
N LEU A 169 2.97 14.38 -19.59
CA LEU A 169 3.71 15.62 -19.88
C LEU A 169 3.41 16.19 -21.26
N LYS A 170 3.00 15.34 -22.23
CA LYS A 170 2.72 15.75 -23.62
C LYS A 170 3.92 16.49 -24.23
N THR A 171 3.72 17.74 -24.71
CA THR A 171 4.78 18.58 -25.29
C THR A 171 5.89 18.96 -24.33
N ARG A 172 5.70 18.80 -23.03
CA ARG A 172 6.70 19.09 -22.00
C ARG A 172 7.62 17.90 -21.68
N TYR A 173 7.42 16.76 -22.36
CA TYR A 173 8.19 15.55 -22.08
C TYR A 173 9.69 15.73 -22.25
N ASP A 174 10.13 16.47 -23.29
CA ASP A 174 11.55 16.71 -23.56
C ASP A 174 12.21 17.64 -22.52
N TYR A 175 11.41 18.38 -21.76
CA TYR A 175 11.83 19.28 -20.68
C TYR A 175 11.49 18.71 -19.29
N ARG A 176 11.32 17.37 -19.18
CA ARG A 176 10.80 16.72 -17.97
C ARG A 176 11.58 17.02 -16.70
N ASP A 177 12.89 17.19 -16.78
CA ASP A 177 13.71 17.49 -15.60
C ASP A 177 13.33 18.83 -14.97
N GLY A 178 13.16 19.88 -15.77
CA GLY A 178 12.69 21.16 -15.27
C GLY A 178 11.25 21.14 -14.78
N VAL A 179 10.38 20.35 -15.42
CA VAL A 179 8.98 20.18 -14.99
C VAL A 179 8.92 19.49 -13.63
N PHE A 180 9.75 18.45 -13.41
CA PHE A 180 9.76 17.73 -12.12
C PHE A 180 10.32 18.60 -11.00
N ASP A 181 11.30 19.44 -11.27
CA ASP A 181 11.81 20.43 -10.32
C ASP A 181 10.73 21.46 -9.97
N TRP A 182 10.00 21.93 -10.99
CA TRP A 182 8.91 22.88 -10.79
C TRP A 182 7.79 22.26 -9.93
N ASP A 183 7.35 21.06 -10.26
CA ASP A 183 6.33 20.33 -9.48
C ASP A 183 6.77 20.20 -8.01
N TYR A 184 8.03 19.83 -7.77
CA TYR A 184 8.55 19.71 -6.42
C TYR A 184 8.56 21.06 -5.69
N HIS A 185 9.18 22.07 -6.27
CA HIS A 185 9.37 23.36 -5.59
C HIS A 185 8.07 24.13 -5.40
N MET A 186 7.19 24.13 -6.39
CA MET A 186 5.97 24.92 -6.36
C MET A 186 4.81 24.25 -5.64
N VAL A 187 4.71 22.94 -5.71
CA VAL A 187 3.55 22.20 -5.18
C VAL A 187 3.91 21.41 -3.93
N LEU A 188 4.83 20.47 -4.02
CA LEU A 188 5.14 19.57 -2.90
C LEU A 188 5.68 20.34 -1.69
N LYS A 189 6.61 21.26 -1.92
CA LYS A 189 7.19 22.08 -0.85
C LYS A 189 6.16 22.99 -0.19
N SER A 190 5.24 23.58 -0.97
CA SER A 190 4.16 24.40 -0.41
C SER A 190 3.16 23.59 0.45
N ARG A 191 3.14 22.27 0.29
CA ARG A 191 2.30 21.34 1.05
C ARG A 191 3.02 20.65 2.21
N ASP A 192 4.15 21.19 2.65
CA ASP A 192 4.96 20.64 3.75
C ASP A 192 5.49 19.22 3.50
N VAL A 193 5.88 18.90 2.27
CA VAL A 193 6.52 17.62 1.92
C VAL A 193 8.04 17.82 1.99
N SER A 194 8.57 18.00 3.20
CA SER A 194 9.96 18.39 3.42
C SER A 194 10.96 17.25 3.33
N ASN A 195 10.52 16.01 3.58
CA ASN A 195 11.42 14.85 3.64
C ASN A 195 11.75 14.26 2.27
N LEU A 196 10.91 14.51 1.28
CA LEU A 196 11.18 14.07 -0.09
C LEU A 196 12.16 15.04 -0.75
N THR A 197 13.34 14.56 -1.12
CA THR A 197 14.34 15.39 -1.80
C THR A 197 14.03 15.56 -3.28
N VAL A 198 14.55 16.64 -3.89
CA VAL A 198 14.41 16.89 -5.34
C VAL A 198 15.01 15.71 -6.13
N GLN A 199 16.17 15.21 -5.69
CA GLN A 199 16.88 14.12 -6.34
C GLN A 199 16.05 12.82 -6.33
N GLU A 200 15.48 12.43 -5.18
CA GLU A 200 14.62 11.25 -5.08
C GLU A 200 13.39 11.37 -5.99
N TYR A 201 12.73 12.52 -5.95
CA TYR A 201 11.52 12.75 -6.74
C TYR A 201 11.80 12.74 -8.25
N ARG A 202 12.88 13.40 -8.70
CA ARG A 202 13.31 13.42 -10.10
C ARG A 202 13.73 12.03 -10.57
N PHE A 203 14.54 11.34 -9.77
CA PHE A 203 14.98 9.98 -10.08
C PHE A 203 13.80 9.01 -10.26
N TRP A 204 12.87 9.03 -9.30
CA TRP A 204 11.69 8.20 -9.40
C TRP A 204 10.82 8.54 -10.63
N ARG A 205 10.55 9.81 -10.87
CA ARG A 205 9.73 10.22 -12.02
C ARG A 205 10.38 9.92 -13.37
N ASN A 206 11.70 9.91 -13.46
CA ASN A 206 12.42 9.54 -14.67
C ASN A 206 12.47 8.03 -14.88
N ASN A 207 12.65 7.24 -13.82
CA ASN A 207 12.97 5.83 -13.92
C ASN A 207 11.87 4.89 -13.39
N GLY A 208 10.91 5.40 -12.64
CA GLY A 208 9.91 4.59 -11.95
C GLY A 208 10.47 3.79 -10.78
N ILE A 209 11.65 4.14 -10.26
CA ILE A 209 12.34 3.45 -9.17
C ILE A 209 12.43 4.41 -7.99
N ALA A 210 11.82 4.03 -6.86
CA ALA A 210 11.84 4.82 -5.63
C ALA A 210 12.90 4.32 -4.64
N PHE A 211 13.07 3.00 -4.50
CA PHE A 211 13.90 2.38 -3.49
C PHE A 211 15.05 1.62 -4.14
N THR A 212 16.28 1.92 -3.71
CA THR A 212 17.52 1.32 -4.23
C THR A 212 18.49 1.03 -3.09
N TRP A 213 19.26 -0.05 -3.23
CA TRP A 213 20.29 -0.47 -2.29
C TRP A 213 21.58 -0.85 -3.03
N LEU A 214 22.70 -0.84 -2.30
CA LEU A 214 24.04 -1.17 -2.83
C LEU A 214 24.18 -2.62 -3.29
N GLU A 215 23.38 -3.53 -2.72
CA GLU A 215 23.55 -4.97 -2.92
C GLU A 215 23.03 -5.50 -4.26
N GLY A 216 22.54 -4.66 -5.12
CA GLY A 216 22.14 -5.08 -6.46
C GLY A 216 21.26 -4.06 -7.18
N GLU A 217 21.38 -4.05 -8.49
CA GLU A 217 20.60 -3.17 -9.35
C GLU A 217 19.19 -3.72 -9.62
N PRO A 218 18.17 -2.86 -9.66
CA PRO A 218 16.85 -3.21 -10.13
C PRO A 218 16.88 -3.51 -11.64
N ALA A 219 16.77 -4.79 -12.03
CA ALA A 219 16.89 -5.24 -13.42
C ALA A 219 15.71 -6.08 -13.90
N ARG A 220 14.81 -6.46 -13.01
CA ARG A 220 13.67 -7.33 -13.31
C ARG A 220 12.36 -6.59 -13.15
N SER A 221 11.43 -6.82 -14.06
CA SER A 221 10.12 -6.17 -14.05
C SER A 221 9.30 -6.49 -12.81
N ASN A 222 8.63 -5.49 -12.27
CA ASN A 222 7.62 -5.65 -11.23
C ASN A 222 6.21 -5.72 -11.86
N PRO A 223 5.64 -6.90 -12.11
CA PRO A 223 4.34 -7.03 -12.74
C PRO A 223 3.18 -6.71 -11.80
N THR A 224 3.42 -6.51 -10.50
CA THR A 224 2.36 -6.22 -9.53
C THR A 224 1.73 -4.83 -9.71
N LEU A 225 2.36 -3.98 -10.51
CA LEU A 225 1.88 -2.63 -10.86
C LEU A 225 1.10 -2.60 -12.19
N VAL A 226 0.88 -3.74 -12.81
CA VAL A 226 0.09 -3.91 -14.05
C VAL A 226 -1.38 -4.16 -13.71
N SER A 227 -2.28 -3.87 -14.63
CA SER A 227 -3.73 -3.93 -14.40
C SER A 227 -4.50 -4.69 -15.46
N ASN A 228 -5.77 -4.94 -15.14
CA ASN A 228 -6.73 -5.64 -15.99
C ASN A 228 -6.17 -6.94 -16.54
N ILE A 229 -5.62 -7.74 -15.64
CA ILE A 229 -5.02 -9.02 -15.94
C ILE A 229 -6.14 -10.04 -16.17
N ILE A 230 -6.19 -10.59 -17.38
CA ILE A 230 -7.17 -11.60 -17.77
C ILE A 230 -6.43 -12.77 -18.40
N GLN A 231 -6.63 -13.96 -17.85
CA GLN A 231 -6.12 -15.18 -18.46
C GLN A 231 -6.94 -15.50 -19.71
N HIS A 232 -6.27 -15.73 -20.83
CA HIS A 232 -6.88 -16.12 -22.09
C HIS A 232 -6.16 -17.33 -22.67
N GLY A 233 -6.77 -18.49 -22.55
CA GLY A 233 -6.13 -19.77 -22.91
C GLY A 233 -4.82 -19.98 -22.13
N PRO A 234 -3.70 -20.30 -22.81
CA PRO A 234 -2.40 -20.44 -22.16
C PRO A 234 -1.69 -19.10 -21.89
N GLY A 235 -2.24 -17.98 -22.36
CA GLY A 235 -1.64 -16.65 -22.25
C GLY A 235 -2.39 -15.71 -21.33
N PHE A 236 -1.92 -14.47 -21.29
CA PHE A 236 -2.54 -13.39 -20.53
C PHE A 236 -2.70 -12.14 -21.39
N ILE A 237 -3.82 -11.45 -21.20
CA ILE A 237 -4.05 -10.10 -21.68
C ILE A 237 -3.97 -9.18 -20.47
N HIS A 238 -3.27 -8.07 -20.58
CA HIS A 238 -3.16 -7.09 -19.52
C HIS A 238 -3.04 -5.69 -20.09
N TYR A 239 -3.46 -4.70 -19.29
CA TYR A 239 -3.15 -3.32 -19.57
C TYR A 239 -1.80 -2.94 -18.96
N ALA A 240 -1.30 -1.79 -19.44
CA ALA A 240 -0.06 -1.22 -18.96
C ALA A 240 -0.11 -0.84 -17.45
N TYR A 241 0.97 -0.25 -16.98
CA TYR A 241 1.23 0.18 -15.63
C TYR A 241 0.08 1.03 -15.01
N LEU A 242 -0.34 0.69 -13.80
CA LEU A 242 -1.39 1.38 -13.01
C LEU A 242 -0.86 2.25 -11.89
N GLY A 243 0.42 2.18 -11.58
CA GLY A 243 1.00 3.04 -10.55
C GLY A 243 0.81 4.53 -10.91
N ASP A 244 0.77 5.36 -9.91
CA ASP A 244 0.72 6.80 -10.09
C ASP A 244 2.11 7.32 -10.48
N ILE A 245 2.20 8.01 -11.60
CA ILE A 245 3.44 8.62 -12.09
C ILE A 245 3.67 10.03 -11.56
N THR A 246 2.70 10.59 -10.84
CA THR A 246 2.72 11.98 -10.40
C THR A 246 3.07 12.09 -8.93
N ASN A 247 2.46 11.28 -8.08
CA ASN A 247 2.51 11.48 -6.64
C ASN A 247 3.47 10.53 -5.91
N GLY A 248 3.90 9.44 -6.54
CA GLY A 248 4.91 8.51 -6.01
C GLY A 248 4.53 7.72 -4.78
N PRO A 249 5.36 6.74 -4.43
CA PRO A 249 5.13 5.86 -3.29
C PRO A 249 5.68 6.40 -1.96
N PHE A 250 6.04 7.69 -1.89
CA PHE A 250 6.78 8.24 -0.76
C PHE A 250 5.91 8.65 0.44
N PHE A 251 4.64 9.03 0.20
CA PHE A 251 3.81 9.68 1.23
C PHE A 251 3.24 8.73 2.28
N THR A 252 3.20 7.46 1.98
CA THR A 252 2.62 6.42 2.85
C THR A 252 3.51 6.10 4.05
N TRP A 253 4.80 5.94 3.80
CA TRP A 253 5.80 5.51 4.78
C TRP A 253 6.92 6.53 4.97
N GLY A 254 7.14 7.42 4.01
CA GLY A 254 8.24 8.39 4.00
C GLY A 254 7.90 9.75 4.60
N SER A 255 6.72 9.94 5.18
CA SER A 255 6.32 11.20 5.83
C SER A 255 6.31 11.07 7.33
N GLU A 256 7.04 11.93 8.03
CA GLU A 256 6.98 12.08 9.47
C GLU A 256 6.20 13.33 9.87
N GLU A 257 5.37 13.21 10.93
CA GLU A 257 4.68 14.34 11.54
C GLU A 257 5.63 15.26 12.31
N VAL A 258 6.75 14.71 12.79
CA VAL A 258 7.72 15.46 13.59
C VAL A 258 8.73 16.12 12.65
N LYS A 259 8.84 17.43 12.73
CA LYS A 259 9.86 18.26 12.05
C LYS A 259 11.25 17.99 12.65
N ILE A 260 11.76 16.80 12.47
CA ILE A 260 13.15 16.49 12.75
C ILE A 260 13.97 17.08 11.61
N ASN A 261 14.95 17.92 11.92
CA ASN A 261 15.88 18.59 10.99
C ASN A 261 15.74 18.15 9.52
N GLN A 262 15.08 18.95 8.73
CA GLN A 262 14.55 18.69 7.39
C GLN A 262 15.53 18.10 6.35
N ASN A 263 16.83 18.04 6.67
CA ASN A 263 17.88 17.56 5.77
C ASN A 263 18.58 16.29 6.28
N LYS A 264 18.12 15.69 7.38
CA LYS A 264 18.83 14.56 8.00
C LYS A 264 18.44 13.21 7.40
N TYR A 265 17.18 13.06 7.00
CA TYR A 265 16.65 11.83 6.47
C TYR A 265 15.82 12.08 5.21
N ARG A 266 16.00 11.22 4.21
CA ARG A 266 15.21 11.22 2.98
C ARG A 266 13.91 10.45 3.19
N ALA A 267 12.92 10.67 2.32
CA ALA A 267 11.66 9.94 2.37
C ALA A 267 11.86 8.42 2.26
N THR A 268 12.83 7.97 1.46
CA THR A 268 13.18 6.55 1.32
C THR A 268 13.80 5.97 2.59
N ASP A 269 14.67 6.73 3.29
CA ASP A 269 15.27 6.30 4.57
C ASP A 269 14.20 6.17 5.66
N ILE A 270 13.25 7.10 5.70
CA ILE A 270 12.12 7.05 6.63
C ILE A 270 11.23 5.85 6.33
N ALA A 271 10.92 5.61 5.06
CA ALA A 271 10.10 4.48 4.64
C ALA A 271 10.77 3.13 4.99
N GLU A 272 12.08 3.00 4.78
CA GLU A 272 12.82 1.79 5.15
C GLU A 272 12.76 1.55 6.66
N ARG A 273 13.00 2.58 7.46
CA ARG A 273 12.92 2.52 8.92
C ARG A 273 11.51 2.14 9.41
N GLU A 274 10.47 2.76 8.86
CA GLU A 274 9.09 2.51 9.28
C GLU A 274 8.60 1.11 8.91
N ILE A 275 8.96 0.60 7.74
CA ILE A 275 8.63 -0.77 7.34
C ILE A 275 9.44 -1.79 8.16
N MET A 276 10.73 -1.55 8.35
CA MET A 276 11.59 -2.40 9.18
C MET A 276 11.05 -2.49 10.62
N ARG A 277 10.70 -1.35 11.21
CA ARG A 277 10.06 -1.27 12.53
C ARG A 277 8.76 -2.06 12.55
N SER A 278 7.88 -1.82 11.57
CA SER A 278 6.58 -2.49 11.52
C SER A 278 6.71 -4.01 11.42
N ILE A 279 7.61 -4.52 10.58
CA ILE A 279 7.86 -5.96 10.45
C ILE A 279 8.44 -6.54 11.76
N HIS A 280 9.40 -5.84 12.38
CA HIS A 280 9.98 -6.26 13.65
C HIS A 280 8.91 -6.33 14.75
N GLU A 281 8.15 -5.27 14.96
CA GLU A 281 7.11 -5.17 15.99
C GLU A 281 5.98 -6.18 15.78
N ILE A 282 5.60 -6.46 14.50
CA ILE A 282 4.64 -7.52 14.18
C ILE A 282 5.15 -8.88 14.65
N ARG A 283 6.44 -9.18 14.40
CA ARG A 283 7.04 -10.49 14.66
C ARG A 283 7.40 -10.72 16.12
N THR A 284 7.95 -9.71 16.77
CA THR A 284 8.52 -9.83 18.13
C THR A 284 7.58 -9.34 19.23
N LYS A 285 6.64 -8.47 18.88
CA LYS A 285 5.80 -7.72 19.84
C LYS A 285 6.62 -6.84 20.78
N GLU A 286 7.76 -6.36 20.30
CA GLU A 286 8.67 -5.48 21.01
C GLU A 286 9.10 -4.32 20.11
N PRO A 287 9.43 -3.14 20.67
CA PRO A 287 9.89 -2.01 19.88
C PRO A 287 11.26 -2.30 19.25
N LEU A 288 11.45 -1.85 18.02
CA LEU A 288 12.75 -1.93 17.34
C LEU A 288 13.74 -0.95 18.01
N CYS A 289 14.91 -1.42 18.46
CA CYS A 289 15.91 -0.56 19.07
C CYS A 289 16.65 0.30 18.01
N ASP A 290 17.06 1.52 18.41
CA ASP A 290 17.73 2.47 17.51
C ASP A 290 19.11 2.00 17.02
N GLU A 291 19.80 1.15 17.77
CA GLU A 291 21.09 0.56 17.37
C GLU A 291 20.98 -0.34 16.14
N LEU A 292 19.91 -1.14 16.06
CA LEU A 292 19.61 -1.95 14.89
C LEU A 292 19.30 -1.08 13.66
N ILE A 293 18.62 0.04 13.86
CA ILE A 293 18.34 1.01 12.79
C ILE A 293 19.62 1.68 12.31
N ALA A 294 20.53 2.05 13.23
CA ALA A 294 21.77 2.71 12.91
C ALA A 294 22.71 1.83 12.06
N SER A 295 22.74 0.52 12.29
CA SER A 295 23.57 -0.41 11.52
C SER A 295 23.17 -0.56 10.06
N HIS A 296 21.96 -0.11 9.67
CA HIS A 296 21.42 -0.22 8.32
C HIS A 296 21.41 1.10 7.53
N ARG A 297 21.89 2.20 8.14
CA ARG A 297 21.85 3.56 7.54
C ARG A 297 22.72 3.73 6.30
N ASP A 298 23.80 2.98 6.18
CA ASP A 298 24.81 3.19 5.15
C ASP A 298 24.49 2.50 3.81
N SER A 299 23.33 1.86 3.70
CA SER A 299 23.01 0.99 2.57
C SER A 299 22.25 1.67 1.41
N SER A 300 21.83 2.93 1.53
CA SER A 300 21.08 3.58 0.44
C SER A 300 21.94 4.51 -0.43
N ILE A 301 21.85 4.31 -1.75
CA ILE A 301 22.76 4.87 -2.78
C ILE A 301 22.44 6.32 -3.19
N LEU A 302 21.37 6.94 -2.75
CA LEU A 302 20.89 8.20 -3.36
C LEU A 302 21.72 9.48 -3.07
N ASN A 303 22.99 9.37 -2.73
CA ASN A 303 23.89 10.51 -2.52
C ASN A 303 24.68 10.94 -3.78
N GLY A 304 24.07 10.86 -4.99
CA GLY A 304 24.70 11.40 -6.20
C GLY A 304 25.96 10.65 -6.63
N THR A 305 26.21 9.48 -6.12
CA THR A 305 27.27 8.62 -6.60
C THR A 305 26.85 8.06 -7.94
N LEU A 306 27.64 8.33 -8.96
CA LEU A 306 27.54 7.72 -10.27
C LEU A 306 27.34 6.21 -10.09
N MET A 307 26.23 5.68 -10.66
CA MET A 307 26.12 4.25 -10.92
C MET A 307 27.29 3.91 -11.86
N ILE A 308 28.29 3.22 -11.34
CA ILE A 308 29.29 2.57 -12.19
C ILE A 308 28.54 1.42 -12.85
N GLU A 309 28.29 1.52 -14.14
CA GLU A 309 27.83 0.39 -14.92
C GLU A 309 28.91 -0.70 -14.80
N MET A 310 28.71 -1.61 -13.87
CA MET A 310 29.42 -2.87 -13.89
C MET A 310 28.93 -3.62 -15.12
N PRO A 311 29.82 -4.02 -16.04
CA PRO A 311 29.42 -4.81 -17.19
C PRO A 311 28.63 -6.00 -16.66
N SER A 312 27.42 -6.16 -17.15
CA SER A 312 26.58 -7.32 -16.87
C SER A 312 27.26 -8.54 -17.46
N ASN A 313 28.22 -9.08 -16.73
CA ASN A 313 28.70 -10.42 -17.02
C ASN A 313 27.51 -11.34 -16.82
N ALA A 314 26.94 -11.72 -17.97
CA ALA A 314 26.12 -12.89 -18.16
C ALA A 314 25.39 -13.30 -16.87
N MET A 315 24.20 -12.77 -16.68
CA MET A 315 23.24 -13.53 -15.88
C MET A 315 23.23 -14.92 -16.51
N GLU A 316 23.92 -15.86 -15.88
CA GLU A 316 23.66 -17.26 -16.13
C GLU A 316 22.15 -17.38 -16.11
N GLN A 317 21.60 -17.86 -17.21
CA GLN A 317 20.25 -18.34 -17.27
C GLN A 317 20.19 -19.51 -16.29
N GLU A 318 20.14 -19.19 -14.99
CA GLU A 318 19.73 -20.17 -14.00
C GLU A 318 18.41 -20.69 -14.54
N SER A 319 18.42 -21.93 -14.94
CA SER A 319 17.22 -22.63 -15.35
C SER A 319 16.27 -22.55 -14.17
N TRP A 320 15.29 -21.68 -14.29
CA TRP A 320 14.18 -21.55 -13.33
C TRP A 320 13.33 -22.82 -13.44
N LYS A 321 13.92 -23.96 -13.04
CA LYS A 321 13.18 -25.21 -12.97
C LYS A 321 12.06 -25.01 -11.98
N ARG A 322 10.87 -25.29 -12.44
CA ARG A 322 9.66 -25.43 -11.61
C ARG A 322 9.91 -26.57 -10.62
N GLU A 323 10.64 -26.31 -9.55
CA GLU A 323 10.55 -27.10 -8.35
C GLU A 323 9.21 -26.75 -7.69
N ARG A 324 8.17 -27.47 -8.09
CA ARG A 324 7.00 -27.62 -7.25
C ARG A 324 7.44 -28.37 -6.00
N ASN A 325 8.04 -27.65 -5.07
CA ASN A 325 8.13 -28.14 -3.72
C ASN A 325 6.70 -28.31 -3.25
N LYS A 326 6.27 -29.56 -3.16
CA LYS A 326 5.02 -29.93 -2.49
C LYS A 326 5.22 -29.55 -1.02
N TYR A 327 4.87 -28.30 -0.67
CA TYR A 327 4.76 -27.92 0.73
C TYR A 327 3.76 -28.87 1.39
N ARG A 328 4.11 -29.45 2.51
CA ARG A 328 3.16 -30.16 3.34
C ARG A 328 2.08 -29.15 3.73
N LYS A 329 0.83 -29.59 3.73
CA LYS A 329 -0.33 -28.76 4.14
C LYS A 329 -0.16 -28.09 5.51
N ASP A 330 0.75 -28.60 6.32
CA ASP A 330 1.01 -28.17 7.69
C ASP A 330 2.09 -27.07 7.80
N ASP A 331 2.75 -26.69 6.70
CA ASP A 331 3.84 -25.72 6.71
C ASP A 331 3.35 -24.33 6.27
N ILE A 332 2.53 -23.72 7.14
CA ILE A 332 2.05 -22.34 6.94
C ILE A 332 3.24 -21.39 7.10
N PRO A 333 3.67 -20.67 6.01
CA PRO A 333 4.88 -19.85 6.02
C PRO A 333 4.73 -18.55 6.82
N TRP A 334 3.52 -18.22 7.24
CA TRP A 334 3.21 -16.95 7.91
C TRP A 334 3.07 -17.12 9.41
N ILE A 335 3.44 -16.07 10.15
CA ILE A 335 3.16 -15.99 11.58
C ILE A 335 1.64 -15.84 11.80
N ASP A 336 1.18 -16.41 12.90
CA ASP A 336 -0.21 -16.23 13.33
C ASP A 336 -0.36 -14.85 14.00
N ILE A 337 -1.23 -14.03 13.44
CA ILE A 337 -1.62 -12.75 14.02
C ILE A 337 -2.84 -12.94 14.92
N LYS A 338 -2.61 -13.54 16.09
CA LYS A 338 -3.65 -13.84 17.07
C LYS A 338 -4.65 -12.69 17.20
N ASN A 339 -5.91 -13.02 17.24
CA ASN A 339 -7.02 -12.07 17.41
C ASN A 339 -7.22 -11.03 16.31
N GLN A 340 -6.52 -11.13 15.16
CA GLN A 340 -6.72 -10.20 14.06
C GLN A 340 -6.99 -10.95 12.74
N LYS A 341 -7.99 -10.50 11.98
CA LYS A 341 -8.39 -11.13 10.72
C LYS A 341 -8.71 -10.08 9.66
N VAL A 342 -8.25 -10.33 8.44
CA VAL A 342 -8.53 -9.49 7.27
C VAL A 342 -9.54 -10.20 6.37
N ILE A 343 -10.68 -9.58 6.13
CA ILE A 343 -11.74 -10.09 5.27
C ILE A 343 -11.86 -9.18 4.05
N PHE A 344 -11.52 -9.69 2.88
CA PHE A 344 -11.71 -8.94 1.65
C PHE A 344 -13.14 -9.11 1.11
N HIS A 345 -13.66 -8.02 0.58
CA HIS A 345 -14.97 -7.96 -0.07
C HIS A 345 -14.82 -7.56 -1.54
N PRO A 346 -15.66 -8.07 -2.44
CA PRO A 346 -15.70 -7.59 -3.82
C PRO A 346 -16.18 -6.15 -3.88
N VAL A 347 -15.78 -5.41 -4.92
CA VAL A 347 -16.15 -3.99 -5.11
C VAL A 347 -17.68 -3.78 -5.13
N THR A 348 -18.44 -4.77 -5.58
CA THR A 348 -19.91 -4.75 -5.55
C THR A 348 -20.49 -4.63 -4.13
N SER A 349 -19.71 -4.93 -3.11
CA SER A 349 -20.09 -4.77 -1.70
C SER A 349 -20.34 -3.32 -1.31
N LEU A 350 -19.78 -2.34 -2.01
CA LEU A 350 -20.06 -0.90 -1.80
C LEU A 350 -21.57 -0.59 -1.88
N GLU A 351 -22.30 -1.32 -2.69
CA GLU A 351 -23.75 -1.12 -2.88
C GLU A 351 -24.58 -2.18 -2.15
N THR A 352 -24.06 -3.41 -2.01
CA THR A 352 -24.85 -4.55 -1.54
C THR A 352 -24.78 -4.76 -0.03
N LEU A 353 -23.73 -4.31 0.68
CA LEU A 353 -23.63 -4.48 2.13
C LEU A 353 -24.77 -3.80 2.90
N LYS A 354 -25.22 -2.63 2.45
CA LYS A 354 -26.35 -1.93 3.10
C LYS A 354 -27.67 -2.70 3.07
N CYS A 355 -27.81 -3.67 2.15
CA CYS A 355 -29.00 -4.50 2.06
C CYS A 355 -28.96 -5.73 2.96
N LYS A 356 -27.83 -5.97 3.62
CA LYS A 356 -27.62 -7.10 4.51
C LYS A 356 -27.72 -6.64 5.96
N THR A 357 -28.70 -7.16 6.69
CA THR A 357 -28.98 -6.79 8.09
C THR A 357 -27.78 -7.02 9.02
N GLU A 358 -26.98 -8.04 8.76
CA GLU A 358 -25.78 -8.39 9.54
C GLU A 358 -24.69 -7.30 9.52
N TYR A 359 -24.72 -6.37 8.55
CA TYR A 359 -23.77 -5.28 8.44
C TYR A 359 -24.34 -3.92 8.90
N THR A 360 -25.63 -3.85 9.21
CA THR A 360 -26.25 -2.61 9.70
C THR A 360 -25.67 -2.24 11.07
N SER A 361 -25.12 -1.02 11.20
CA SER A 361 -24.47 -0.53 12.42
C SER A 361 -23.44 -1.52 13.01
N LYS A 362 -22.64 -2.15 12.14
CA LYS A 362 -21.64 -3.14 12.53
C LYS A 362 -20.31 -2.51 12.88
N PHE A 363 -19.85 -1.51 12.11
CA PHE A 363 -18.48 -1.03 12.17
C PHE A 363 -18.26 0.04 13.23
N ASP A 364 -17.20 -0.14 14.02
CA ASP A 364 -16.74 0.81 15.05
C ASP A 364 -15.85 1.90 14.47
N PHE A 365 -15.25 1.63 13.32
CA PHE A 365 -14.34 2.53 12.63
C PHE A 365 -14.47 2.35 11.11
N MET A 366 -14.44 3.46 10.39
CA MET A 366 -14.38 3.44 8.92
C MET A 366 -13.26 4.35 8.42
N TRP A 367 -12.45 3.83 7.51
CA TRP A 367 -11.52 4.60 6.70
C TRP A 367 -11.96 4.56 5.23
N ILE A 368 -11.96 5.70 4.55
CA ILE A 368 -12.37 5.79 3.15
C ILE A 368 -11.43 6.70 2.35
N ALA A 369 -11.00 6.23 1.17
CA ALA A 369 -10.17 6.99 0.24
C ALA A 369 -10.91 8.18 -0.37
N HIS A 370 -10.14 9.20 -0.76
CA HIS A 370 -10.65 10.43 -1.38
C HIS A 370 -11.47 10.22 -2.67
N ASN A 371 -11.15 9.16 -3.42
CA ASN A 371 -11.85 8.81 -4.67
C ASN A 371 -13.13 7.99 -4.44
N MET A 372 -13.37 7.52 -3.20
CA MET A 372 -14.53 6.71 -2.81
C MET A 372 -15.59 7.50 -2.05
N THR A 373 -15.42 8.79 -1.81
CA THR A 373 -16.31 9.63 -0.98
C THR A 373 -17.76 9.66 -1.47
N LYS A 374 -17.99 9.47 -2.77
CA LYS A 374 -19.33 9.33 -3.34
C LYS A 374 -20.10 8.11 -2.83
N GLN A 375 -19.41 7.13 -2.25
CA GLN A 375 -20.01 5.94 -1.65
C GLN A 375 -20.42 6.13 -0.18
N LEU A 376 -20.06 7.25 0.45
CA LEU A 376 -20.41 7.55 1.83
C LEU A 376 -21.90 7.32 2.15
N PRO A 377 -22.88 7.76 1.32
CA PRO A 377 -24.29 7.51 1.60
C PRO A 377 -24.66 6.02 1.70
N ASN A 378 -23.95 5.15 1.00
CA ASN A 378 -24.17 3.71 1.05
C ASN A 378 -23.49 3.05 2.27
N LEU A 379 -22.40 3.64 2.76
CA LEU A 379 -21.53 3.06 3.78
C LEU A 379 -21.87 3.56 5.20
N ILE A 380 -22.32 4.79 5.35
CA ILE A 380 -22.67 5.36 6.67
C ILE A 380 -23.70 4.52 7.46
N PRO A 381 -24.75 3.92 6.85
CA PRO A 381 -25.67 3.05 7.59
C PRO A 381 -24.99 1.81 8.22
N LEU A 382 -23.81 1.41 7.70
CA LEU A 382 -23.06 0.27 8.21
C LEU A 382 -22.26 0.59 9.48
N VAL A 383 -22.02 1.87 9.74
CA VAL A 383 -21.18 2.35 10.85
C VAL A 383 -22.05 2.56 12.09
N LYS A 384 -21.53 2.19 13.27
CA LYS A 384 -22.22 2.41 14.55
C LYS A 384 -22.39 3.90 14.87
N LYS A 385 -23.40 4.23 15.66
CA LYS A 385 -23.52 5.57 16.24
C LYS A 385 -22.34 5.86 17.17
N GLY A 386 -21.74 7.05 17.07
CA GLY A 386 -20.54 7.44 17.82
C GLY A 386 -19.23 6.89 17.24
N ALA A 387 -19.29 6.09 16.18
CA ALA A 387 -18.08 5.57 15.53
C ALA A 387 -17.34 6.66 14.73
N ILE A 388 -16.04 6.42 14.53
CA ILE A 388 -15.15 7.33 13.84
C ILE A 388 -15.14 7.00 12.35
N VAL A 389 -15.24 8.04 11.55
CA VAL A 389 -15.12 7.99 10.10
C VAL A 389 -13.95 8.88 9.67
N LEU A 390 -12.89 8.27 9.15
CA LEU A 390 -11.76 8.98 8.59
C LEU A 390 -11.86 8.99 7.06
N VAL A 391 -11.70 10.17 6.49
CA VAL A 391 -11.71 10.38 5.04
C VAL A 391 -10.35 10.90 4.59
N GLU A 392 -9.70 10.19 3.66
CA GLU A 392 -8.48 10.66 3.05
C GLU A 392 -8.72 11.94 2.26
N LEU A 393 -7.89 12.95 2.47
CA LEU A 393 -7.92 14.20 1.72
C LEU A 393 -6.94 14.17 0.53
N ARG A 394 -6.91 15.24 -0.23
CA ARG A 394 -6.15 15.33 -1.49
C ARG A 394 -4.84 16.14 -1.37
N LYS A 395 -4.32 16.30 -0.14
CA LYS A 395 -3.13 17.11 0.13
C LYS A 395 -1.94 16.76 -0.78
N TYR A 396 -1.70 15.48 -1.01
CA TYR A 396 -0.53 14.98 -1.75
C TYR A 396 -0.78 14.77 -3.24
N LEU A 397 -1.94 15.15 -3.79
CA LEU A 397 -2.21 15.08 -5.22
C LEU A 397 -1.66 16.32 -5.94
N VAL A 398 -0.45 16.19 -6.49
CA VAL A 398 0.35 17.29 -7.06
C VAL A 398 -0.34 18.00 -8.21
N GLU A 399 -1.10 17.30 -9.03
CA GLU A 399 -1.82 17.83 -10.18
C GLU A 399 -3.05 18.72 -9.83
N LEU A 400 -3.50 18.69 -8.59
CA LEU A 400 -4.66 19.45 -8.16
C LEU A 400 -4.28 20.85 -7.72
N ARG A 401 -5.09 21.83 -8.13
CA ARG A 401 -4.95 23.22 -7.69
C ARG A 401 -5.54 23.39 -6.28
N GLU A 402 -5.21 24.49 -5.64
CA GLU A 402 -5.74 24.80 -4.29
C GLU A 402 -7.27 24.86 -4.27
N GLU A 403 -7.86 25.44 -5.31
CA GLU A 403 -9.33 25.52 -5.47
C GLU A 403 -9.97 24.10 -5.52
N ASP A 404 -9.30 23.12 -6.17
CA ASP A 404 -9.81 21.75 -6.26
C ASP A 404 -9.78 21.07 -4.88
N LEU A 405 -8.77 21.37 -4.06
CA LEU A 405 -8.68 20.86 -2.69
C LEU A 405 -9.79 21.45 -1.81
N GLU A 406 -10.03 22.74 -1.90
CA GLU A 406 -11.08 23.44 -1.12
C GLU A 406 -12.47 23.00 -1.55
N ASN A 407 -12.71 22.86 -2.85
CA ASN A 407 -13.99 22.36 -3.38
C ASN A 407 -14.27 20.94 -2.90
N PHE A 408 -13.23 20.09 -2.90
CA PHE A 408 -13.38 18.73 -2.37
C PHE A 408 -13.79 18.71 -0.89
N VAL A 409 -13.19 19.57 -0.06
CA VAL A 409 -13.56 19.67 1.36
C VAL A 409 -14.99 20.20 1.52
N LYS A 410 -15.43 21.16 0.69
CA LYS A 410 -16.84 21.65 0.69
C LYS A 410 -17.81 20.52 0.35
N GLU A 411 -17.55 19.77 -0.74
CA GLU A 411 -18.36 18.62 -1.12
C GLU A 411 -18.42 17.56 -0.01
N LEU A 412 -17.28 17.28 0.61
CA LEU A 412 -17.19 16.32 1.70
C LEU A 412 -18.01 16.75 2.92
N ARG A 413 -17.96 18.03 3.29
CA ARG A 413 -18.80 18.61 4.37
C ARG A 413 -20.28 18.46 4.06
N ASP A 414 -20.69 18.74 2.83
CA ASP A 414 -22.09 18.62 2.41
C ASP A 414 -22.58 17.18 2.45
N ILE A 415 -21.77 16.25 1.93
CA ILE A 415 -22.07 14.81 2.02
C ILE A 415 -22.14 14.36 3.47
N GLY A 416 -21.19 14.79 4.31
CA GLY A 416 -21.15 14.46 5.74
C GLY A 416 -22.40 14.92 6.47
N ARG A 417 -22.77 16.19 6.34
CA ARG A 417 -23.99 16.76 6.98
C ARG A 417 -25.26 16.04 6.55
N LYS A 418 -25.42 15.76 5.24
CA LYS A 418 -26.59 15.04 4.72
C LYS A 418 -26.72 13.61 5.26
N ASN A 419 -25.61 13.00 5.66
CA ASN A 419 -25.57 11.61 6.13
C ASN A 419 -25.32 11.47 7.64
N GLY A 420 -25.49 12.55 8.42
CA GLY A 420 -25.37 12.50 9.88
C GLY A 420 -23.93 12.35 10.41
N LEU A 421 -22.94 12.86 9.66
CA LEU A 421 -21.57 12.97 10.13
C LEU A 421 -21.30 14.36 10.72
N ARG A 422 -20.62 14.39 11.87
CA ARG A 422 -20.17 15.63 12.51
C ARG A 422 -18.64 15.68 12.49
N GLU A 423 -18.08 16.80 12.06
CA GLU A 423 -16.64 17.04 12.10
C GLU A 423 -16.10 17.02 13.52
N ILE A 424 -14.96 16.35 13.75
CA ILE A 424 -14.26 16.33 15.04
C ILE A 424 -13.40 17.57 15.21
N SER A 425 -12.79 18.05 14.12
CA SER A 425 -11.92 19.22 14.06
C SER A 425 -12.12 19.94 12.75
N ASP A 426 -11.81 21.24 12.72
CA ASP A 426 -11.86 21.99 11.47
C ASP A 426 -10.89 21.41 10.44
N ILE A 427 -11.37 21.28 9.19
CA ILE A 427 -10.64 20.64 8.09
C ILE A 427 -9.96 21.73 7.27
N ASN A 428 -8.62 21.73 7.26
CA ASN A 428 -7.82 22.56 6.37
C ASN A 428 -7.33 21.72 5.18
N ALA A 429 -7.80 22.04 3.98
CA ALA A 429 -7.52 21.29 2.75
C ALA A 429 -6.03 21.21 2.38
N LYS A 430 -5.23 22.21 2.78
CA LYS A 430 -3.79 22.30 2.45
C LYS A 430 -2.90 21.62 3.49
N LYS A 431 -3.31 21.64 4.76
CA LYS A 431 -2.49 21.16 5.87
C LYS A 431 -2.81 19.71 6.25
N HIS A 432 -4.08 19.34 6.23
CA HIS A 432 -4.50 18.02 6.67
C HIS A 432 -4.51 17.03 5.51
N TYR A 433 -4.13 15.79 5.77
CA TYR A 433 -4.19 14.67 4.83
C TYR A 433 -5.39 13.76 5.09
N ILE A 434 -6.08 13.94 6.25
CA ILE A 434 -7.31 13.25 6.62
C ILE A 434 -8.31 14.23 7.20
N ALA A 435 -9.60 13.96 6.99
CA ALA A 435 -10.72 14.55 7.69
C ALA A 435 -11.29 13.54 8.68
N LYS A 436 -11.66 14.01 9.88
CA LYS A 436 -12.17 13.18 10.98
C LYS A 436 -13.60 13.54 11.32
N PHE A 437 -14.48 12.54 11.35
CA PHE A 437 -15.89 12.70 11.66
C PHE A 437 -16.34 11.67 12.70
N TYR A 438 -17.40 12.05 13.45
CA TYR A 438 -18.23 11.12 14.20
C TYR A 438 -19.56 10.89 13.48
N LYS A 439 -20.07 9.66 13.57
CA LYS A 439 -21.45 9.37 13.20
C LYS A 439 -22.38 9.74 14.36
N CYS A 440 -23.36 10.64 14.09
CA CYS A 440 -24.39 11.06 15.06
C CYS A 440 -25.47 10.01 15.26
#